data_c41ca51447d2315a19cfa84c23143596
#
_entry.id   c41ca51447d2315a19cfa84c23143596
#
_cell.length_a   1.000
_cell.length_b   1.000
_cell.length_c   1.000
_cell.angle_alpha   90.00
_cell.angle_beta   90.00
_cell.angle_gamma   90.00
#
_symmetry.space_group_name_H-M   'P 1'
#
loop_
_entity.id
_entity.type
_entity.pdbx_description
1 polymer ?
#
loop_
_entity_poly.entity_id
_entity_poly.type
_entity_poly.pdbx_seq_one_letter_code
_entity_poly.pdbx_strand_id
1 'polypeptide(L)'
;MMPLFTTVLPIAIIAASWITYCIMGIIWKRRDKKFIAFLTENADELLSGGGCEFEGVEYRKETRVTRFYCCMSVIFLTYMEQSGFVLTDGSAGTKALCILLALTGGWWGFPWGPIRTVQSVYKTCTADSMTVYDILEKLSLA
;
A
#
# COMPACT_ATOMS: atom_id res chain seq x y z
N MET A 1 1.52 -35.68 19.00
CA MET A 1 1.07 -35.05 17.72
C MET A 1 0.61 -33.62 17.86
N MET A 2 0.01 -33.19 18.97
CA MET A 2 -0.42 -31.78 19.18
C MET A 2 0.67 -30.71 19.18
N PRO A 3 1.91 -30.93 19.70
CA PRO A 3 2.89 -29.81 19.75
C PRO A 3 3.44 -29.38 18.39
N LEU A 4 3.40 -30.25 17.38
CA LEU A 4 3.93 -29.92 16.06
C LEU A 4 3.01 -28.91 15.32
N PHE A 5 1.69 -29.07 15.44
CA PHE A 5 0.71 -28.16 14.83
C PHE A 5 0.71 -26.77 15.49
N THR A 6 0.92 -26.70 16.80
CA THR A 6 0.90 -25.42 17.52
C THR A 6 2.14 -24.57 17.25
N THR A 7 3.26 -25.15 16.85
CA THR A 7 4.50 -24.43 16.53
C THR A 7 4.68 -24.18 15.03
N VAL A 8 4.33 -25.14 14.17
CA VAL A 8 4.54 -25.03 12.72
C VAL A 8 3.54 -24.07 12.07
N LEU A 9 2.28 -24.07 12.51
CA LEU A 9 1.24 -23.22 11.91
C LEU A 9 1.55 -21.72 12.05
N PRO A 10 1.89 -21.16 13.22
CA PRO A 10 2.24 -19.74 13.32
C PRO A 10 3.48 -19.39 12.50
N ILE A 11 4.49 -20.23 12.44
CA ILE A 11 5.69 -19.99 11.63
C ILE A 11 5.32 -19.94 10.13
N ALA A 12 4.48 -20.85 9.68
CA ALA A 12 4.00 -20.87 8.30
C ALA A 12 3.19 -19.61 7.95
N ILE A 13 2.34 -19.12 8.84
CA ILE A 13 1.57 -17.89 8.66
C ILE A 13 2.50 -16.67 8.56
N ILE A 14 3.51 -16.58 9.42
CA ILE A 14 4.49 -15.49 9.39
C ILE A 14 5.28 -15.51 8.08
N ALA A 15 5.77 -16.68 7.67
CA ALA A 15 6.53 -16.85 6.44
C ALA A 15 5.66 -16.49 5.20
N ALA A 16 4.41 -16.94 5.15
CA ALA A 16 3.48 -16.60 4.07
C ALA A 16 3.19 -15.11 4.03
N SER A 17 2.99 -14.46 5.18
CA SER A 17 2.80 -13.01 5.27
C SER A 17 4.01 -12.24 4.76
N TRP A 18 5.23 -12.68 5.10
CA TRP A 18 6.48 -12.09 4.62
C TRP A 18 6.64 -12.20 3.10
N ILE A 19 6.41 -13.39 2.55
CA ILE A 19 6.48 -13.63 1.10
C ILE A 19 5.47 -12.72 0.38
N THR A 20 4.23 -12.68 0.87
CA THR A 20 3.18 -11.83 0.31
C THR A 20 3.57 -10.36 0.36
N TYR A 21 4.08 -9.88 1.48
CA TYR A 21 4.55 -8.51 1.65
C TYR A 21 5.66 -8.15 0.66
N CYS A 22 6.66 -9.01 0.49
CA CYS A 22 7.75 -8.78 -0.46
C CYS A 22 7.25 -8.71 -1.91
N ILE A 23 6.39 -9.65 -2.30
CA ILE A 23 5.82 -9.70 -3.65
C ILE A 23 4.98 -8.45 -3.91
N MET A 24 4.07 -8.12 -2.99
CA MET A 24 3.21 -6.94 -3.13
C MET A 24 4.01 -5.65 -3.13
N GLY A 25 5.05 -5.53 -2.31
CA GLY A 25 5.93 -4.37 -2.28
C GLY A 25 6.62 -4.13 -3.64
N ILE A 26 7.08 -5.19 -4.30
CA ILE A 26 7.67 -5.10 -5.64
C ILE A 26 6.62 -4.67 -6.68
N ILE A 27 5.42 -5.27 -6.64
CA ILE A 27 4.32 -4.95 -7.55
C ILE A 27 3.90 -3.48 -7.38
N TRP A 28 3.70 -3.03 -6.14
CA TRP A 28 3.31 -1.65 -5.84
C TRP A 28 4.34 -0.63 -6.29
N LYS A 29 5.62 -0.86 -6.01
CA LYS A 29 6.71 0.03 -6.46
C LYS A 29 6.81 0.13 -7.98
N ARG A 30 6.64 -1.00 -8.69
CA ARG A 30 6.63 -0.99 -10.16
C ARG A 30 5.42 -0.26 -10.72
N ARG A 31 4.24 -0.49 -10.15
CA ARG A 31 3.01 0.17 -10.56
C ARG A 31 3.05 1.67 -10.29
N ASP A 32 3.55 2.08 -9.14
CA ASP A 32 3.70 3.50 -8.80
C ASP A 32 4.61 4.23 -9.77
N LYS A 33 5.76 3.64 -10.14
CA LYS A 33 6.66 4.22 -11.14
C LYS A 33 5.97 4.41 -12.48
N LYS A 34 5.23 3.41 -12.95
CA LYS A 34 4.47 3.49 -14.19
C LYS A 34 3.37 4.54 -14.11
N PHE A 35 2.66 4.59 -12.99
CA PHE A 35 1.58 5.55 -12.78
C PHE A 35 2.09 7.00 -12.73
N ILE A 36 3.20 7.25 -12.04
CA ILE A 36 3.82 8.59 -12.00
C ILE A 36 4.33 8.99 -13.39
N ALA A 37 4.96 8.08 -14.13
CA ALA A 37 5.40 8.35 -15.50
C ALA A 37 4.20 8.70 -16.40
N PHE A 38 3.12 7.91 -16.32
CA PHE A 38 1.88 8.18 -17.05
C PHE A 38 1.28 9.55 -16.72
N LEU A 39 1.23 9.92 -15.43
CA LEU A 39 0.74 11.23 -15.01
C LEU A 39 1.62 12.37 -15.55
N THR A 40 2.93 12.19 -15.58
CA THR A 40 3.87 13.19 -16.08
C THR A 40 3.75 13.36 -17.60
N GLU A 41 3.61 12.26 -18.34
CA GLU A 41 3.45 12.31 -19.81
C GLU A 41 2.11 12.94 -20.22
N ASN A 42 1.05 12.72 -19.48
CA ASN A 42 -0.30 13.20 -19.81
C ASN A 42 -0.73 14.40 -18.94
N ALA A 43 0.22 15.08 -18.30
CA ALA A 43 -0.07 16.18 -17.38
C ALA A 43 -0.89 17.31 -18.04
N ASP A 44 -0.51 17.71 -19.25
CA ASP A 44 -1.18 18.80 -19.97
C ASP A 44 -2.63 18.45 -20.33
N GLU A 45 -2.87 17.21 -20.74
CA GLU A 45 -4.20 16.71 -21.07
C GLU A 45 -5.08 16.57 -19.84
N LEU A 46 -4.55 16.03 -18.75
CA LEU A 46 -5.24 15.92 -17.48
C LEU A 46 -5.57 17.29 -16.86
N LEU A 47 -4.66 18.27 -16.96
CA LEU A 47 -4.88 19.63 -16.46
C LEU A 47 -5.91 20.38 -17.30
N SER A 48 -5.96 20.14 -18.62
CA SER A 48 -6.97 20.73 -19.51
C SER A 48 -8.39 20.17 -19.31
N GLY A 49 -8.52 19.14 -18.48
CA GLY A 49 -9.81 18.48 -18.17
C GLY A 49 -10.11 17.28 -19.03
N GLY A 50 -9.14 16.79 -19.83
CA GLY A 50 -9.21 15.52 -20.54
C GLY A 50 -9.17 14.32 -19.60
N GLY A 51 -9.62 13.17 -20.09
CA GLY A 51 -9.50 11.89 -19.41
C GLY A 51 -8.44 11.04 -20.10
N CYS A 52 -7.52 10.48 -19.34
CA CYS A 52 -6.50 9.55 -19.85
C CYS A 52 -6.70 8.16 -19.24
N GLU A 53 -6.53 7.13 -20.05
CA GLU A 53 -6.70 5.74 -19.60
C GLU A 53 -5.38 5.13 -19.18
N PHE A 54 -5.35 4.54 -17.98
CA PHE A 54 -4.23 3.78 -17.46
C PHE A 54 -4.71 2.43 -16.90
N GLU A 55 -4.15 1.34 -17.41
CA GLU A 55 -4.52 -0.04 -17.03
C GLU A 55 -6.04 -0.32 -17.09
N GLY A 56 -6.74 0.22 -18.09
CA GLY A 56 -8.19 0.01 -18.27
C GLY A 56 -9.09 0.90 -17.40
N VAL A 57 -8.51 1.90 -16.76
CA VAL A 57 -9.23 2.86 -15.91
C VAL A 57 -9.00 4.28 -16.42
N GLU A 58 -10.09 5.02 -16.62
CA GLU A 58 -10.04 6.42 -16.99
C GLU A 58 -9.71 7.30 -15.78
N TYR A 59 -8.64 8.05 -15.88
CA TYR A 59 -8.23 9.02 -14.86
C TYR A 59 -8.49 10.44 -15.35
N ARG A 60 -9.05 11.26 -14.49
CA ARG A 60 -9.27 12.69 -14.68
C ARG A 60 -8.63 13.45 -13.53
N LYS A 61 -8.44 14.75 -13.66
CA LYS A 61 -7.88 15.61 -12.61
C LYS A 61 -8.59 15.47 -11.25
N GLU A 62 -9.90 15.17 -11.27
CA GLU A 62 -10.76 15.03 -10.08
C GLU A 62 -10.79 13.61 -9.53
N THR A 63 -10.19 12.63 -10.22
CA THR A 63 -10.17 11.23 -9.79
C THR A 63 -9.43 11.13 -8.47
N ARG A 64 -10.04 10.46 -7.49
CA ARG A 64 -9.47 10.27 -6.16
C ARG A 64 -8.73 8.96 -6.07
N VAL A 65 -7.51 9.03 -5.57
CA VAL A 65 -6.65 7.89 -5.29
C VAL A 65 -6.20 7.91 -3.83
N THR A 66 -5.96 6.74 -3.30
CA THR A 66 -5.58 6.56 -1.90
C THR A 66 -4.37 5.64 -1.81
N ARG A 67 -3.56 5.80 -0.77
CA ARG A 67 -2.47 4.88 -0.41
C ARG A 67 -2.69 4.38 1.01
N PHE A 68 -2.40 3.11 1.23
CA PHE A 68 -2.49 2.49 2.54
C PHE A 68 -1.11 2.14 3.08
N TYR A 69 -1.04 1.86 4.37
CA TYR A 69 0.19 1.52 5.05
C TYR A 69 0.20 0.05 5.41
N CYS A 70 1.31 -0.61 5.14
CA CYS A 70 1.55 -1.99 5.50
C CYS A 70 2.80 -2.08 6.38
N CYS A 71 2.73 -2.86 7.44
CA CYS A 71 3.81 -3.03 8.39
C CYS A 71 4.20 -4.51 8.50
N MET A 72 5.49 -4.76 8.45
CA MET A 72 6.06 -6.10 8.67
C MET A 72 7.26 -5.99 9.62
N SER A 73 7.38 -6.96 10.51
CA SER A 73 8.44 -7.00 11.51
C SER A 73 9.17 -8.32 11.55
N VAL A 74 10.49 -8.27 11.77
CA VAL A 74 11.33 -9.43 12.06
C VAL A 74 12.22 -9.10 13.25
N ILE A 75 12.04 -9.83 14.32
CA ILE A 75 12.83 -9.72 15.57
C ILE A 75 12.93 -8.27 16.05
N PHE A 76 13.99 -7.52 15.65
CA PHE A 76 14.22 -6.11 16.04
C PHE A 76 13.96 -5.11 14.90
N LEU A 77 13.74 -5.59 13.68
CA LEU A 77 13.54 -4.76 12.50
C LEU A 77 12.05 -4.67 12.16
N THR A 78 11.58 -3.46 11.96
CA THR A 78 10.20 -3.21 11.55
C THR A 78 10.20 -2.35 10.30
N TYR A 79 9.56 -2.84 9.26
CA TYR A 79 9.41 -2.17 7.97
C TYR A 79 7.98 -1.67 7.82
N MET A 80 7.83 -0.42 7.43
CA MET A 80 6.54 0.16 7.09
C MET A 80 6.62 0.72 5.67
N GLU A 81 5.81 0.19 4.78
CA GLU A 81 5.72 0.65 3.39
C GLU A 81 4.31 1.14 3.07
N GLN A 82 4.22 1.97 2.03
CA GLN A 82 2.94 2.39 1.48
C GLN A 82 2.54 1.47 0.33
N SER A 83 1.25 1.18 0.22
CA SER A 83 0.70 0.54 -0.98
C SER A 83 0.88 1.45 -2.20
N GLY A 84 0.76 0.87 -3.38
CA GLY A 84 0.62 1.66 -4.61
C GLY A 84 -0.62 2.54 -4.58
N PHE A 85 -0.69 3.52 -5.49
CA PHE A 85 -1.89 4.32 -5.69
C PHE A 85 -3.04 3.43 -6.14
N VAL A 86 -4.16 3.52 -5.44
CA VAL A 86 -5.38 2.75 -5.71
C VAL A 86 -6.54 3.72 -5.80
N LEU A 87 -7.45 3.49 -6.75
CA LEU A 87 -8.70 4.23 -6.82
C LEU A 87 -9.47 4.11 -5.50
N THR A 88 -9.94 5.21 -4.99
CA THR A 88 -10.67 5.24 -3.70
C THR A 88 -11.91 4.33 -3.74
N ASP A 89 -12.63 4.30 -4.85
CA ASP A 89 -13.86 3.50 -4.99
C ASP A 89 -13.62 1.98 -5.02
N GLY A 90 -12.42 1.53 -5.40
CA GLY A 90 -12.04 0.10 -5.44
C GLY A 90 -11.03 -0.33 -4.38
N SER A 91 -10.77 0.51 -3.38
CA SER A 91 -9.64 0.35 -2.46
C SER A 91 -9.86 -0.65 -1.32
N ALA A 92 -11.08 -1.13 -1.09
CA ALA A 92 -11.43 -1.97 0.06
C ALA A 92 -10.57 -3.24 0.16
N GLY A 93 -10.30 -3.91 -0.95
CA GLY A 93 -9.45 -5.11 -1.00
C GLY A 93 -8.00 -4.82 -0.60
N THR A 94 -7.41 -3.74 -1.12
CA THR A 94 -6.05 -3.34 -0.79
C THR A 94 -5.95 -2.89 0.67
N LYS A 95 -6.96 -2.15 1.15
CA LYS A 95 -7.07 -1.74 2.56
C LYS A 95 -7.10 -2.95 3.49
N ALA A 96 -7.96 -3.92 3.20
CA ALA A 96 -8.08 -5.15 3.97
C ALA A 96 -6.77 -5.96 3.96
N LEU A 97 -6.10 -6.07 2.80
CA LEU A 97 -4.82 -6.75 2.67
C LEU A 97 -3.73 -6.07 3.52
N CYS A 98 -3.62 -4.75 3.48
CA CYS A 98 -2.64 -4.01 4.28
C CYS A 98 -2.88 -4.19 5.79
N ILE A 99 -4.13 -4.17 6.24
CA ILE A 99 -4.49 -4.41 7.64
C ILE A 99 -4.15 -5.85 8.02
N LEU A 100 -4.53 -6.82 7.19
CA LEU A 100 -4.25 -8.24 7.45
C LEU A 100 -2.75 -8.51 7.55
N LEU A 101 -1.96 -7.99 6.62
CA LEU A 101 -0.50 -8.14 6.64
C LEU A 101 0.12 -7.47 7.88
N ALA A 102 -0.35 -6.29 8.27
CA ALA A 102 0.11 -5.62 9.48
C ALA A 102 -0.23 -6.43 10.73
N LEU A 103 -1.44 -6.98 10.83
CA LEU A 103 -1.86 -7.79 11.97
C LEU A 103 -1.18 -9.16 12.05
N THR A 104 -0.88 -9.78 10.91
CA THR A 104 -0.23 -11.10 10.89
C THR A 104 1.29 -11.03 10.97
N GLY A 105 1.91 -10.02 10.37
CA GLY A 105 3.36 -9.90 10.25
C GLY A 105 4.00 -8.80 11.10
N GLY A 106 3.23 -7.79 11.51
CA GLY A 106 3.76 -6.62 12.21
C GLY A 106 4.09 -6.82 13.69
N TRP A 107 3.44 -7.77 14.37
CA TRP A 107 3.56 -7.96 15.82
C TRP A 107 4.88 -8.54 16.31
N TRP A 108 5.65 -9.20 15.44
CA TRP A 108 6.77 -10.04 15.80
C TRP A 108 8.09 -9.30 16.07
N GLY A 109 8.12 -7.99 15.87
CA GLY A 109 9.29 -7.16 16.14
C GLY A 109 9.21 -6.48 17.51
N PHE A 110 9.91 -6.98 18.50
CA PHE A 110 9.95 -6.35 19.83
C PHE A 110 11.08 -5.31 19.92
N PRO A 111 10.85 -4.13 20.54
CA PRO A 111 9.59 -3.62 21.11
C PRO A 111 8.71 -2.87 20.09
N TRP A 112 9.21 -2.61 18.88
CA TRP A 112 8.59 -1.69 17.92
C TRP A 112 7.47 -2.29 17.09
N GLY A 113 7.44 -3.62 16.94
CA GLY A 113 6.44 -4.32 16.15
C GLY A 113 5.00 -3.97 16.53
N PRO A 114 4.56 -4.16 17.78
CA PRO A 114 3.20 -3.82 18.20
C PRO A 114 2.85 -2.33 17.97
N ILE A 115 3.77 -1.42 18.29
CA ILE A 115 3.58 0.02 18.14
C ILE A 115 3.40 0.38 16.65
N ARG A 116 4.27 -0.14 15.79
CA ARG A 116 4.21 0.11 14.35
C ARG A 116 2.99 -0.55 13.70
N THR A 117 2.58 -1.71 14.18
CA THR A 117 1.35 -2.37 13.73
C THR A 117 0.13 -1.50 13.99
N VAL A 118 -0.03 -1.01 15.22
CA VAL A 118 -1.13 -0.11 15.58
C VAL A 118 -1.08 1.17 14.75
N GLN A 119 0.09 1.77 14.59
CA GLN A 119 0.27 2.96 13.74
C GLN A 119 -0.09 2.70 12.28
N SER A 120 0.32 1.56 11.73
CA SER A 120 0.03 1.17 10.34
C SER A 120 -1.47 1.00 10.12
N VAL A 121 -2.14 0.27 11.02
CA VAL A 121 -3.60 0.07 10.97
C VAL A 121 -4.33 1.41 11.11
N TYR A 122 -3.96 2.24 12.07
CA TYR A 122 -4.54 3.56 12.26
C TYR A 122 -4.40 4.43 10.99
N LYS A 123 -3.18 4.56 10.46
CA LYS A 123 -2.92 5.30 9.22
C LYS A 123 -3.69 4.75 8.01
N THR A 124 -3.86 3.44 7.93
CA THR A 124 -4.64 2.80 6.86
C THR A 124 -6.14 3.09 7.02
N CYS A 125 -6.65 3.09 8.24
CA CYS A 125 -8.06 3.41 8.52
C CYS A 125 -8.38 4.89 8.29
N THR A 126 -7.42 5.78 8.56
CA THR A 126 -7.55 7.24 8.41
C THR A 126 -6.91 7.78 7.13
N ALA A 127 -6.56 6.90 6.19
CA ALA A 127 -5.92 7.31 4.94
C ALA A 127 -6.84 8.24 4.14
N ASP A 128 -6.34 9.44 3.87
CA ASP A 128 -7.03 10.42 3.05
C ASP A 128 -6.88 10.12 1.56
N SER A 129 -7.92 10.42 0.80
CA SER A 129 -7.86 10.39 -0.65
C SER A 129 -7.25 11.69 -1.19
N MET A 130 -6.35 11.55 -2.16
CA MET A 130 -5.79 12.68 -2.92
C MET A 130 -6.40 12.69 -4.32
N THR A 131 -6.54 13.88 -4.91
CA THR A 131 -6.90 13.99 -6.31
C THR A 131 -5.67 13.82 -7.20
N VAL A 132 -5.88 13.42 -8.44
CA VAL A 132 -4.80 13.38 -9.44
C VAL A 132 -4.16 14.76 -9.60
N TYR A 133 -4.97 15.82 -9.50
CA TYR A 133 -4.49 17.21 -9.51
C TYR A 133 -3.47 17.47 -8.38
N ASP A 134 -3.75 17.06 -7.14
CA ASP A 134 -2.84 17.26 -6.01
C ASP A 134 -1.50 16.53 -6.20
N ILE A 135 -1.52 15.39 -6.88
CA ILE A 135 -0.31 14.64 -7.20
C ILE A 135 0.51 15.37 -8.25
N LEU A 136 -0.14 15.87 -9.33
CA LEU A 136 0.52 16.63 -10.38
C LEU A 136 1.14 17.92 -9.84
N GLU A 137 0.43 18.62 -8.97
CA GLU A 137 0.95 19.83 -8.32
C GLU A 137 2.21 19.52 -7.50
N LYS A 138 2.21 18.44 -6.71
CA LYS A 138 3.38 18.00 -5.95
C LYS A 138 4.56 17.57 -6.84
N LEU A 139 4.27 16.97 -7.98
CA LEU A 139 5.31 16.58 -8.95
C LEU A 139 5.90 17.79 -9.68
N SER A 140 5.10 18.82 -9.94
CA SER A 140 5.56 20.07 -10.60
C SER A 140 6.39 20.95 -9.66
N LEU A 141 6.20 20.81 -8.34
CA LEU A 141 6.96 21.56 -7.32
C LEU A 141 8.22 20.83 -6.86
N ALA A 142 8.41 19.57 -7.24
CA ALA A 142 9.57 18.76 -6.90
C ALA A 142 10.60 18.79 -8.03
#